data_ee91ba398ba2b83c348bfcbb0f649945
#
_entry.id   ee91ba398ba2b83c348bfcbb0f649945
#
_cell.length_a   1.000
_cell.length_b   1.000
_cell.length_c   1.000
_cell.angle_alpha   90.00
_cell.angle_beta   90.00
_cell.angle_gamma   90.00
#
_symmetry.space_group_name_H-M   'P 1'
#
loop_
_entity.id
_entity.type
_entity.pdbx_description
1 polymer ?
#
loop_
_entity_poly.entity_id
_entity_poly.type
_entity_poly.pdbx_seq_one_letter_code
_entity_poly.pdbx_strand_id
1 'polypeptide(L)'
;MSRIGIALGTVHDRSFAEVAAFAHTAEECGYEAIFVPEAWGRDAFVTLGALARVTERIGLGTGIVNVYSRTPALLAMAAVTLDEISGGRAILGLGTSGQRVVEGWHGVPMARPLRRLREVTEAIRAIVSGSRRGYVGETLSIAPGFGVTLARTRDRIPIFHASLTPRGLRQCAEVADGWLPYFASPDTLRADLATIEDVLRAAGRERGAFTVAPLLPVLVTDDDAAARAVLRRHLAFYIGGMGRFYRETVARHGFADTAEEIRRLWDARERDRAAAAVTDELLEAFAIVGDAAHCRARLDDYRAAGADLPIVALPGDVPLADVERTVRALGGDG
;
A
#
# COMPACT_ATOMS: atom_id res chain seq x y z
N MET A 1 22.77 4.52 -0.03
CA MET A 1 21.76 4.23 -1.07
C MET A 1 20.41 4.80 -0.64
N SER A 2 19.64 5.35 -1.55
CA SER A 2 18.28 5.85 -1.27
C SER A 2 17.33 4.68 -1.11
N ARG A 3 16.53 4.65 -0.04
CA ARG A 3 15.54 3.60 0.23
C ARG A 3 14.52 3.52 -0.90
N ILE A 4 14.15 2.31 -1.31
CA ILE A 4 13.12 2.05 -2.31
C ILE A 4 12.39 0.74 -1.96
N GLY A 5 11.08 0.73 -2.10
CA GLY A 5 10.25 -0.45 -1.97
C GLY A 5 9.59 -0.84 -3.27
N ILE A 6 9.00 -2.02 -3.32
CA ILE A 6 8.23 -2.50 -4.47
C ILE A 6 6.93 -3.14 -4.04
N ALA A 7 5.86 -2.93 -4.79
CA ALA A 7 4.59 -3.60 -4.56
C ALA A 7 4.25 -4.50 -5.76
N LEU A 8 3.89 -5.73 -5.47
CA LEU A 8 3.26 -6.58 -6.48
C LEU A 8 1.88 -5.99 -6.79
N GLY A 9 1.62 -5.66 -8.04
CA GLY A 9 0.28 -5.35 -8.51
C GLY A 9 -0.65 -6.55 -8.33
N THR A 10 -1.89 -6.42 -8.75
CA THR A 10 -2.83 -7.55 -8.78
C THR A 10 -2.34 -8.59 -9.81
N VAL A 11 -1.45 -9.47 -9.39
CA VAL A 11 -0.85 -10.53 -10.23
C VAL A 11 -1.80 -11.73 -10.33
N HIS A 12 -2.99 -11.54 -10.88
CA HIS A 12 -3.98 -12.59 -10.98
C HIS A 12 -3.50 -13.76 -11.87
N ASP A 13 -2.76 -13.45 -12.92
CA ASP A 13 -2.44 -14.39 -13.99
C ASP A 13 -1.02 -15.00 -13.87
N ARG A 14 -0.25 -14.61 -12.85
CA ARG A 14 1.14 -15.10 -12.69
C ARG A 14 1.21 -16.32 -11.80
N SER A 15 2.06 -17.27 -12.17
CA SER A 15 2.39 -18.41 -11.30
C SER A 15 3.13 -17.93 -10.04
N PHE A 16 3.08 -18.72 -8.98
CA PHE A 16 3.87 -18.40 -7.77
C PHE A 16 5.38 -18.44 -8.06
N ALA A 17 5.83 -19.29 -8.97
CA ALA A 17 7.23 -19.35 -9.38
C ALA A 17 7.72 -18.02 -9.97
N GLU A 18 6.90 -17.36 -10.82
CA GLU A 18 7.22 -16.03 -11.35
C GLU A 18 7.25 -14.96 -10.26
N VAL A 19 6.29 -15.02 -9.31
CA VAL A 19 6.28 -14.10 -8.16
C VAL A 19 7.50 -14.27 -7.27
N ALA A 20 7.93 -15.52 -7.05
CA ALA A 20 9.13 -15.83 -6.26
C ALA A 20 10.41 -15.36 -6.97
N ALA A 21 10.53 -15.61 -8.27
CA ALA A 21 11.66 -15.12 -9.08
C ALA A 21 11.73 -13.59 -9.07
N PHE A 22 10.58 -12.93 -9.20
CA PHE A 22 10.48 -11.47 -9.11
C PHE A 22 10.93 -10.93 -7.74
N ALA A 23 10.50 -11.56 -6.64
CA ALA A 23 10.90 -11.15 -5.29
C ALA A 23 12.41 -11.32 -5.08
N HIS A 24 12.99 -12.39 -5.60
CA HIS A 24 14.43 -12.62 -5.57
C HIS A 24 15.20 -11.56 -6.37
N THR A 25 14.75 -11.25 -7.59
CA THR A 25 15.33 -10.14 -8.38
C THR A 25 15.22 -8.79 -7.67
N ALA A 26 14.08 -8.50 -7.03
CA ALA A 26 13.94 -7.26 -6.27
C ALA A 26 14.92 -7.20 -5.09
N GLU A 27 15.12 -8.30 -4.39
CA GLU A 27 16.11 -8.38 -3.30
C GLU A 27 17.54 -8.21 -3.81
N GLU A 28 17.92 -8.84 -4.93
CA GLU A 28 19.22 -8.68 -5.58
C GLU A 28 19.47 -7.23 -6.04
N CYS A 29 18.42 -6.56 -6.53
CA CYS A 29 18.47 -5.16 -6.93
C CYS A 29 18.38 -4.17 -5.75
N GLY A 30 18.49 -4.64 -4.49
CA GLY A 30 18.58 -3.78 -3.31
C GLY A 30 17.27 -3.11 -2.89
N TYR A 31 16.12 -3.61 -3.31
CA TYR A 31 14.84 -3.14 -2.76
C TYR A 31 14.72 -3.48 -1.28
N GLU A 32 14.34 -2.48 -0.46
CA GLU A 32 14.27 -2.63 1.00
C GLU A 32 13.07 -3.48 1.44
N ALA A 33 11.93 -3.35 0.76
CA ALA A 33 10.72 -4.09 1.10
C ALA A 33 9.86 -4.40 -0.12
N ILE A 34 9.18 -5.55 -0.08
CA ILE A 34 8.13 -5.96 -1.03
C ILE A 34 6.76 -5.92 -0.34
N PHE A 35 5.79 -5.28 -0.98
CA PHE A 35 4.43 -5.17 -0.48
C PHE A 35 3.45 -5.98 -1.33
N VAL A 36 2.66 -6.83 -0.69
CA VAL A 36 1.64 -7.65 -1.36
C VAL A 36 0.26 -7.06 -1.09
N PRO A 37 -0.42 -6.53 -2.13
CA PRO A 37 -1.79 -6.03 -1.99
C PRO A 37 -2.78 -7.19 -1.88
N GLU A 38 -3.89 -6.96 -1.17
CA GLU A 38 -4.97 -7.93 -1.06
C GLU A 38 -6.32 -7.28 -1.39
N ALA A 39 -6.99 -7.80 -2.42
CA ALA A 39 -8.35 -7.43 -2.78
C ALA A 39 -9.18 -8.72 -3.06
N TRP A 40 -9.17 -9.24 -4.28
CA TRP A 40 -9.82 -10.49 -4.70
C TRP A 40 -8.85 -11.41 -5.47
N GLY A 41 -7.55 -11.21 -5.29
CA GLY A 41 -6.48 -12.03 -5.85
C GLY A 41 -5.89 -12.99 -4.82
N ARG A 42 -4.56 -12.95 -4.68
CA ARG A 42 -3.84 -13.78 -3.71
C ARG A 42 -4.07 -13.29 -2.29
N ASP A 43 -4.14 -14.24 -1.35
CA ASP A 43 -4.02 -13.94 0.08
C ASP A 43 -2.61 -13.40 0.36
N ALA A 44 -2.54 -12.25 1.02
CA ALA A 44 -1.28 -11.56 1.25
C ALA A 44 -0.35 -12.35 2.20
N PHE A 45 -0.87 -12.89 3.29
CA PHE A 45 -0.04 -13.59 4.29
C PHE A 45 0.46 -14.95 3.78
N VAL A 46 -0.37 -15.70 3.02
CA VAL A 46 0.06 -16.94 2.38
C VAL A 46 1.18 -16.65 1.37
N THR A 47 1.03 -15.61 0.58
CA THR A 47 2.05 -15.18 -0.40
C THR A 47 3.33 -14.75 0.31
N LEU A 48 3.24 -13.87 1.31
CA LEU A 48 4.40 -13.36 2.06
C LEU A 48 5.11 -14.47 2.84
N GLY A 49 4.36 -15.43 3.42
CA GLY A 49 4.94 -16.58 4.10
C GLY A 49 5.77 -17.47 3.14
N ALA A 50 5.28 -17.66 1.91
CA ALA A 50 6.04 -18.36 0.89
C ALA A 50 7.26 -17.55 0.41
N LEU A 51 7.14 -16.22 0.24
CA LEU A 51 8.25 -15.33 -0.11
C LEU A 51 9.32 -15.28 0.99
N ALA A 52 8.93 -15.37 2.25
CA ALA A 52 9.87 -15.45 3.38
C ALA A 52 10.87 -16.61 3.28
N ARG A 53 10.51 -17.69 2.55
CA ARG A 53 11.36 -18.87 2.36
C ARG A 53 12.30 -18.78 1.16
N VAL A 54 12.07 -17.82 0.27
CA VAL A 54 12.86 -17.64 -0.96
C VAL A 54 13.60 -16.31 -0.99
N THR A 55 13.51 -15.51 0.09
CA THR A 55 14.22 -14.25 0.28
C THR A 55 14.88 -14.23 1.66
N GLU A 56 15.95 -13.44 1.84
CA GLU A 56 16.74 -13.42 3.07
C GLU A 56 16.74 -12.06 3.79
N ARG A 57 16.67 -10.96 3.05
CA ARG A 57 16.87 -9.58 3.56
C ARG A 57 15.68 -8.67 3.36
N ILE A 58 14.99 -8.77 2.22
CA ILE A 58 13.91 -7.86 1.84
C ILE A 58 12.76 -7.91 2.86
N GLY A 59 12.29 -6.75 3.29
CA GLY A 59 11.12 -6.62 4.16
C GLY A 59 9.86 -7.16 3.47
N LEU A 60 8.96 -7.75 4.24
CA LEU A 60 7.76 -8.44 3.74
C LEU A 60 6.51 -7.75 4.28
N GLY A 61 5.89 -6.93 3.44
CA GLY A 61 4.77 -6.08 3.83
C GLY A 61 3.44 -6.45 3.19
N THR A 62 2.34 -6.28 3.92
CA THR A 62 1.02 -6.23 3.28
C THR A 62 0.78 -4.81 2.75
N GLY A 63 0.29 -4.68 1.51
CA GLY A 63 0.10 -3.38 0.87
C GLY A 63 -1.26 -3.17 0.20
N ILE A 64 -2.34 -3.30 0.93
CA ILE A 64 -2.65 -3.50 2.35
C ILE A 64 -3.56 -4.74 2.54
N VAL A 65 -3.75 -5.20 3.77
CA VAL A 65 -4.89 -6.04 4.14
C VAL A 65 -5.96 -5.18 4.80
N ASN A 66 -7.23 -5.50 4.56
CA ASN A 66 -8.32 -4.72 5.13
C ASN A 66 -8.68 -5.21 6.55
N VAL A 67 -9.17 -4.29 7.39
CA VAL A 67 -9.50 -4.56 8.80
C VAL A 67 -10.87 -5.25 9.01
N TYR A 68 -11.52 -5.70 7.95
CA TYR A 68 -12.82 -6.37 7.99
C TYR A 68 -12.73 -7.84 7.66
N SER A 69 -11.83 -8.25 6.76
CA SER A 69 -11.71 -9.64 6.29
C SER A 69 -11.15 -10.60 7.35
N ARG A 70 -10.41 -10.07 8.34
CA ARG A 70 -9.81 -10.85 9.42
C ARG A 70 -10.06 -10.18 10.77
N THR A 71 -10.17 -10.98 11.84
CA THR A 71 -10.22 -10.46 13.21
C THR A 71 -8.85 -9.90 13.63
N PRO A 72 -8.81 -8.96 14.59
CA PRO A 72 -7.52 -8.46 15.10
C PRO A 72 -6.61 -9.56 15.65
N ALA A 73 -7.19 -10.56 16.28
CA ALA A 73 -6.44 -11.72 16.79
C ALA A 73 -5.79 -12.51 15.65
N LEU A 74 -6.53 -12.78 14.57
CA LEU A 74 -6.00 -13.49 13.41
C LEU A 74 -4.92 -12.65 12.69
N LEU A 75 -5.12 -11.33 12.57
CA LEU A 75 -4.10 -10.42 11.99
C LEU A 75 -2.83 -10.41 12.83
N ALA A 76 -2.94 -10.36 14.17
CA ALA A 76 -1.79 -10.44 15.07
C ALA A 76 -1.06 -11.79 14.96
N MET A 77 -1.80 -12.91 14.94
CA MET A 77 -1.23 -14.24 14.74
C MET A 77 -0.49 -14.34 13.40
N ALA A 78 -1.11 -13.89 12.31
CA ALA A 78 -0.51 -13.92 10.98
C ALA A 78 0.76 -13.05 10.91
N ALA A 79 0.73 -11.85 11.51
CA ALA A 79 1.88 -10.95 11.54
C ALA A 79 3.04 -11.53 12.37
N VAL A 80 2.78 -12.09 13.54
CA VAL A 80 3.81 -12.74 14.39
C VAL A 80 4.38 -13.97 13.70
N THR A 81 3.55 -14.79 13.06
CA THR A 81 4.01 -15.96 12.31
C THR A 81 4.87 -15.57 11.11
N LEU A 82 4.45 -14.55 10.35
CA LEU A 82 5.27 -14.03 9.25
C LEU A 82 6.59 -13.46 9.75
N ASP A 83 6.56 -12.75 10.87
CA ASP A 83 7.76 -12.17 11.49
C ASP A 83 8.75 -13.23 11.96
N GLU A 84 8.25 -14.31 12.56
CA GLU A 84 9.07 -15.47 12.97
C GLU A 84 9.67 -16.18 11.76
N ILE A 85 8.85 -16.57 10.76
CA ILE A 85 9.32 -17.30 9.56
C ILE A 85 10.35 -16.47 8.78
N SER A 86 10.18 -15.16 8.75
CA SER A 86 11.06 -14.24 8.02
C SER A 86 12.27 -13.74 8.82
N GLY A 87 12.40 -14.07 10.10
CA GLY A 87 13.49 -13.57 10.95
C GLY A 87 13.39 -12.06 11.24
N GLY A 88 12.16 -11.55 11.47
CA GLY A 88 11.96 -10.15 11.87
C GLY A 88 11.73 -9.18 10.70
N ARG A 89 11.30 -9.65 9.53
CA ARG A 89 11.12 -8.80 8.32
C ARG A 89 9.68 -8.40 8.04
N ALA A 90 8.69 -8.77 8.87
CA ALA A 90 7.29 -8.47 8.63
C ALA A 90 6.97 -6.98 8.77
N ILE A 91 6.14 -6.45 7.88
CA ILE A 91 5.54 -5.11 7.91
C ILE A 91 4.03 -5.27 7.71
N LEU A 92 3.22 -4.71 8.60
CA LEU A 92 1.78 -4.83 8.52
C LEU A 92 1.14 -3.56 7.97
N GLY A 93 0.85 -3.54 6.68
CA GLY A 93 0.05 -2.48 6.06
C GLY A 93 -1.44 -2.74 6.23
N LEU A 94 -2.15 -1.83 6.88
CA LEU A 94 -3.57 -1.91 7.17
C LEU A 94 -4.35 -0.79 6.48
N GLY A 95 -5.59 -1.09 6.11
CA GLY A 95 -6.51 -0.10 5.58
C GLY A 95 -7.97 -0.50 5.76
N THR A 96 -8.86 0.43 5.44
CA THR A 96 -10.30 0.15 5.48
C THR A 96 -10.81 -0.53 4.22
N SER A 97 -10.05 -0.47 3.13
CA SER A 97 -10.51 -0.81 1.78
C SER A 97 -11.74 0.00 1.34
N GLY A 98 -12.35 -0.37 0.23
CA GLY A 98 -13.59 0.23 -0.28
C GLY A 98 -14.82 -0.63 0.03
N GLN A 99 -15.99 0.01 0.10
CA GLN A 99 -17.26 -0.67 0.40
C GLN A 99 -17.53 -1.84 -0.57
N ARG A 100 -17.19 -1.69 -1.85
CA ARG A 100 -17.36 -2.77 -2.84
C ARG A 100 -16.58 -4.03 -2.48
N VAL A 101 -15.39 -3.89 -1.93
CA VAL A 101 -14.55 -5.02 -1.51
C VAL A 101 -15.09 -5.59 -0.19
N VAL A 102 -15.35 -4.73 0.80
CA VAL A 102 -15.75 -5.17 2.13
C VAL A 102 -17.14 -5.78 2.13
N GLU A 103 -18.14 -5.07 1.57
CA GLU A 103 -19.52 -5.54 1.55
C GLU A 103 -19.80 -6.46 0.36
N GLY A 104 -19.28 -6.12 -0.83
CA GLY A 104 -19.59 -6.86 -2.05
C GLY A 104 -18.83 -8.18 -2.17
N TRP A 105 -17.55 -8.21 -1.81
CA TRP A 105 -16.71 -9.41 -1.92
C TRP A 105 -16.65 -10.22 -0.62
N HIS A 106 -16.39 -9.56 0.52
CA HIS A 106 -16.30 -10.27 1.81
C HIS A 106 -17.63 -10.47 2.51
N GLY A 107 -18.70 -9.78 2.08
CA GLY A 107 -20.04 -9.90 2.69
C GLY A 107 -20.13 -9.35 4.12
N VAL A 108 -19.22 -8.46 4.51
CA VAL A 108 -19.12 -7.91 5.86
C VAL A 108 -19.58 -6.45 5.86
N PRO A 109 -20.50 -6.02 6.75
CA PRO A 109 -20.91 -4.62 6.82
C PRO A 109 -19.75 -3.68 7.11
N MET A 110 -19.60 -2.62 6.32
CA MET A 110 -18.54 -1.60 6.48
C MET A 110 -19.03 -0.48 7.40
N ALA A 111 -18.96 -0.68 8.70
CA ALA A 111 -19.36 0.30 9.70
C ALA A 111 -18.14 0.97 10.37
N ARG A 112 -18.23 2.29 10.61
CA ARG A 112 -17.25 3.10 11.36
C ARG A 112 -15.80 2.84 10.95
N PRO A 113 -15.42 2.97 9.65
CA PRO A 113 -14.15 2.47 9.12
C PRO A 113 -12.89 3.03 9.82
N LEU A 114 -12.83 4.32 10.11
CA LEU A 114 -11.68 4.88 10.82
C LEU A 114 -11.59 4.40 12.27
N ARG A 115 -12.74 4.32 12.99
CA ARG A 115 -12.76 3.79 14.35
C ARG A 115 -12.27 2.33 14.36
N ARG A 116 -12.80 1.51 13.46
CA ARG A 116 -12.38 0.11 13.37
C ARG A 116 -10.90 -0.04 13.04
N LEU A 117 -10.36 0.76 12.10
CA LEU A 117 -8.93 0.73 11.79
C LEU A 117 -8.06 1.06 13.01
N ARG A 118 -8.46 2.07 13.80
CA ARG A 118 -7.79 2.41 15.07
C ARG A 118 -7.82 1.23 16.05
N GLU A 119 -9.00 0.75 16.34
CA GLU A 119 -9.21 -0.30 17.35
C GLU A 119 -8.52 -1.61 16.98
N VAL A 120 -8.54 -1.99 15.68
CA VAL A 120 -7.79 -3.15 15.17
C VAL A 120 -6.29 -2.93 15.36
N THR A 121 -5.77 -1.75 15.05
CA THR A 121 -4.35 -1.42 15.25
C THR A 121 -3.92 -1.52 16.72
N GLU A 122 -4.70 -0.92 17.62
CA GLU A 122 -4.44 -0.94 19.06
C GLU A 122 -4.51 -2.36 19.64
N ALA A 123 -5.51 -3.14 19.22
CA ALA A 123 -5.65 -4.54 19.62
C ALA A 123 -4.50 -5.41 19.13
N ILE A 124 -4.06 -5.25 17.86
CA ILE A 124 -2.91 -5.96 17.31
C ILE A 124 -1.64 -5.61 18.11
N ARG A 125 -1.40 -4.32 18.38
CA ARG A 125 -0.24 -3.89 19.18
C ARG A 125 -0.23 -4.52 20.57
N ALA A 126 -1.38 -4.53 21.26
CA ALA A 126 -1.52 -5.16 22.56
C ALA A 126 -1.20 -6.67 22.49
N ILE A 127 -1.70 -7.39 21.49
CA ILE A 127 -1.45 -8.82 21.31
C ILE A 127 0.03 -9.08 20.98
N VAL A 128 0.60 -8.33 20.03
CA VAL A 128 2.01 -8.48 19.60
C VAL A 128 2.97 -8.17 20.74
N SER A 129 2.69 -7.18 21.61
CA SER A 129 3.50 -6.89 22.79
C SER A 129 3.37 -7.96 23.91
N GLY A 130 2.51 -8.95 23.75
CA GLY A 130 2.28 -10.03 24.71
C GLY A 130 1.28 -9.68 25.81
N SER A 131 0.53 -8.60 25.68
CA SER A 131 -0.54 -8.27 26.63
C SER A 131 -1.67 -9.32 26.56
N ARG A 132 -2.12 -9.78 27.73
CA ARG A 132 -3.27 -10.68 27.89
C ARG A 132 -4.47 -9.98 28.54
N ARG A 133 -4.47 -8.64 28.61
CA ARG A 133 -5.54 -7.86 29.25
C ARG A 133 -6.83 -7.80 28.44
N GLY A 134 -6.77 -8.31 27.19
CA GLY A 134 -7.88 -8.15 26.24
C GLY A 134 -7.92 -6.72 25.67
N TYR A 135 -8.99 -6.43 24.96
CA TYR A 135 -9.24 -5.11 24.38
C TYR A 135 -10.77 -4.85 24.35
N VAL A 136 -11.20 -3.65 24.72
CA VAL A 136 -12.59 -3.23 24.64
C VAL A 136 -12.67 -1.93 23.86
N GLY A 137 -13.29 -1.98 22.69
CA GLY A 137 -13.58 -0.85 21.82
C GLY A 137 -15.06 -0.72 21.49
N GLU A 138 -15.39 0.20 20.61
CA GLU A 138 -16.77 0.41 20.12
C GLU A 138 -17.14 -0.56 18.98
N THR A 139 -16.14 -1.04 18.22
CA THR A 139 -16.34 -1.88 17.01
C THR A 139 -15.89 -3.32 17.23
N LEU A 140 -15.12 -3.58 18.29
CA LEU A 140 -14.61 -4.91 18.60
C LEU A 140 -14.32 -5.06 20.09
N SER A 141 -14.34 -6.32 20.56
CA SER A 141 -13.94 -6.67 21.91
C SER A 141 -13.16 -7.99 21.89
N ILE A 142 -12.12 -8.09 22.71
CA ILE A 142 -11.32 -9.31 22.92
C ILE A 142 -11.26 -9.55 24.42
N ALA A 143 -11.70 -10.72 24.87
CA ALA A 143 -11.69 -11.09 26.27
C ALA A 143 -10.24 -11.19 26.82
N PRO A 144 -10.01 -10.92 28.11
CA PRO A 144 -8.71 -11.12 28.73
C PRO A 144 -8.33 -12.61 28.80
N GLY A 145 -7.04 -12.88 28.98
CA GLY A 145 -6.49 -14.23 29.12
C GLY A 145 -5.91 -14.83 27.83
N PHE A 146 -6.33 -14.32 26.66
CA PHE A 146 -5.81 -14.78 25.37
C PHE A 146 -4.56 -14.00 24.94
N GLY A 147 -3.68 -14.67 24.19
CA GLY A 147 -2.47 -14.09 23.58
C GLY A 147 -1.83 -15.07 22.62
N VAL A 148 -0.94 -14.59 21.76
CA VAL A 148 -0.17 -15.45 20.87
C VAL A 148 0.82 -16.26 21.72
N THR A 149 0.84 -17.59 21.49
CA THR A 149 1.74 -18.52 22.21
C THR A 149 3.09 -18.72 21.53
N LEU A 150 3.19 -18.31 20.25
CA LEU A 150 4.43 -18.37 19.49
C LEU A 150 5.48 -17.43 20.11
N ALA A 151 6.75 -17.85 20.12
CA ALA A 151 7.84 -16.98 20.50
C ALA A 151 7.94 -15.79 19.53
N ARG A 152 8.06 -14.59 20.10
CA ARG A 152 8.13 -13.36 19.32
C ARG A 152 9.57 -13.07 18.92
N THR A 153 9.79 -12.77 17.65
CA THR A 153 11.11 -12.34 17.15
C THR A 153 11.43 -10.93 17.64
N ARG A 154 10.40 -10.07 17.76
CA ARG A 154 10.51 -8.70 18.26
C ARG A 154 9.20 -8.28 18.94
N ASP A 155 9.29 -7.32 19.85
CA ASP A 155 8.12 -6.84 20.62
C ASP A 155 7.22 -5.89 19.84
N ARG A 156 7.65 -5.43 18.66
CA ARG A 156 6.92 -4.49 17.81
C ARG A 156 7.13 -4.81 16.34
N ILE A 157 6.03 -5.11 15.65
CA ILE A 157 5.96 -5.20 14.19
C ILE A 157 5.49 -3.84 13.67
N PRO A 158 6.18 -3.21 12.69
CA PRO A 158 5.74 -1.95 12.11
C PRO A 158 4.34 -2.06 11.51
N ILE A 159 3.46 -1.11 11.84
CA ILE A 159 2.10 -1.03 11.29
C ILE A 159 1.98 0.26 10.49
N PHE A 160 1.72 0.15 9.19
CA PHE A 160 1.49 1.26 8.28
C PHE A 160 0.02 1.38 7.92
N HIS A 161 -0.51 2.60 7.83
CA HIS A 161 -1.89 2.83 7.42
C HIS A 161 -1.99 3.39 6.01
N ALA A 162 -2.85 2.80 5.19
CA ALA A 162 -3.32 3.41 3.95
C ALA A 162 -4.48 4.37 4.28
N SER A 163 -4.18 5.65 4.30
CA SER A 163 -5.14 6.71 4.63
C SER A 163 -5.10 7.79 3.56
N LEU A 164 -6.28 8.17 3.05
CA LEU A 164 -6.46 9.13 1.96
C LEU A 164 -7.29 10.37 2.39
N THR A 165 -7.82 10.41 3.60
CA THR A 165 -8.67 11.50 4.07
C THR A 165 -7.99 12.30 5.17
N PRO A 166 -8.28 13.61 5.35
CA PRO A 166 -7.68 14.41 6.41
C PRO A 166 -7.84 13.82 7.82
N ARG A 167 -9.01 13.22 8.11
CA ARG A 167 -9.22 12.52 9.39
C ARG A 167 -8.39 11.24 9.50
N GLY A 168 -8.25 10.51 8.37
CA GLY A 168 -7.42 9.31 8.30
C GLY A 168 -5.94 9.62 8.48
N LEU A 169 -5.43 10.72 7.91
CA LEU A 169 -4.05 11.18 8.08
C LEU A 169 -3.74 11.49 9.55
N ARG A 170 -4.61 12.25 10.23
CA ARG A 170 -4.45 12.53 11.66
C ARG A 170 -4.40 11.25 12.48
N GLN A 171 -5.35 10.34 12.27
CA GLN A 171 -5.37 9.06 12.96
C GLN A 171 -4.13 8.21 12.65
N CYS A 172 -3.67 8.19 11.39
CA CYS A 172 -2.45 7.50 10.98
C CYS A 172 -1.25 7.98 11.81
N ALA A 173 -1.06 9.30 11.90
CA ALA A 173 -0.01 9.91 12.69
C ALA A 173 -0.11 9.61 14.21
N GLU A 174 -1.33 9.42 14.74
CA GLU A 174 -1.53 9.10 16.16
C GLU A 174 -1.16 7.65 16.50
N VAL A 175 -1.51 6.67 15.64
CA VAL A 175 -1.50 5.26 16.05
C VAL A 175 -0.62 4.34 15.17
N ALA A 176 -0.24 4.75 13.97
CA ALA A 176 0.58 3.95 13.07
C ALA A 176 2.08 4.27 13.16
N ASP A 177 2.93 3.44 12.56
CA ASP A 177 4.38 3.64 12.44
C ASP A 177 4.76 4.20 11.06
N GLY A 178 3.80 4.26 10.14
CA GLY A 178 4.01 4.81 8.82
C GLY A 178 2.71 5.01 8.04
N TRP A 179 2.85 5.69 6.93
CA TRP A 179 1.78 6.04 6.02
C TRP A 179 2.05 5.48 4.63
N LEU A 180 1.05 4.76 4.07
CA LEU A 180 1.05 4.18 2.73
C LEU A 180 0.05 4.93 1.84
N PRO A 181 0.35 6.14 1.36
CA PRO A 181 -0.54 6.84 0.44
C PRO A 181 -0.51 6.19 -0.95
N TYR A 182 -1.65 6.23 -1.61
CA TYR A 182 -1.82 5.95 -3.01
C TYR A 182 -2.50 7.15 -3.67
N PHE A 183 -2.17 7.48 -4.93
CA PHE A 183 -2.62 8.72 -5.59
C PHE A 183 -2.15 9.98 -4.85
N ALA A 184 -0.86 10.06 -4.55
CA ALA A 184 -0.20 11.28 -4.09
C ALA A 184 0.77 11.79 -5.18
N SER A 185 0.70 13.07 -5.52
CA SER A 185 1.76 13.78 -6.24
C SER A 185 2.81 14.30 -5.25
N PRO A 186 4.00 14.73 -5.68
CA PRO A 186 4.97 15.36 -4.76
C PRO A 186 4.39 16.53 -3.96
N ASP A 187 3.57 17.38 -4.59
CA ASP A 187 2.98 18.54 -3.92
C ASP A 187 1.92 18.14 -2.89
N THR A 188 1.04 17.20 -3.24
CA THR A 188 0.02 16.72 -2.33
C THR A 188 0.61 15.88 -1.20
N LEU A 189 1.67 15.11 -1.47
CA LEU A 189 2.42 14.40 -0.44
C LEU A 189 3.00 15.38 0.59
N ARG A 190 3.61 16.47 0.15
CA ARG A 190 4.17 17.52 1.03
C ARG A 190 3.09 18.17 1.88
N ALA A 191 1.93 18.50 1.28
CA ALA A 191 0.81 19.11 1.99
C ALA A 191 0.19 18.17 3.05
N ASP A 192 -0.02 16.90 2.69
CA ASP A 192 -0.56 15.89 3.61
C ASP A 192 0.45 15.54 4.72
N LEU A 193 1.75 15.50 4.40
CA LEU A 193 2.82 15.26 5.36
C LEU A 193 2.88 16.37 6.43
N ALA A 194 2.69 17.63 6.07
CA ALA A 194 2.63 18.71 7.05
C ALA A 194 1.54 18.47 8.11
N THR A 195 0.36 17.95 7.71
CA THR A 195 -0.70 17.56 8.65
C THR A 195 -0.24 16.42 9.58
N ILE A 196 0.48 15.43 9.05
CA ILE A 196 1.03 14.30 9.81
C ILE A 196 2.06 14.82 10.83
N GLU A 197 2.99 15.67 10.40
CA GLU A 197 4.06 16.22 11.25
C GLU A 197 3.52 17.05 12.41
N ASP A 198 2.46 17.85 12.18
CA ASP A 198 1.78 18.59 13.25
C ASP A 198 1.21 17.67 14.33
N VAL A 199 0.59 16.55 13.91
CA VAL A 199 0.04 15.57 14.85
C VAL A 199 1.15 14.80 15.58
N LEU A 200 2.21 14.39 14.89
CA LEU A 200 3.36 13.72 15.51
C LEU A 200 3.99 14.63 16.57
N ARG A 201 4.22 15.90 16.24
CA ARG A 201 4.78 16.90 17.16
C ARG A 201 3.88 17.11 18.39
N ALA A 202 2.56 17.23 18.18
CA ALA A 202 1.60 17.38 19.29
C ALA A 202 1.56 16.13 20.20
N ALA A 203 1.83 14.95 19.65
CA ALA A 203 1.88 13.68 20.38
C ALA A 203 3.27 13.36 20.98
N GLY A 204 4.27 14.25 20.82
CA GLY A 204 5.65 14.02 21.26
C GLY A 204 6.35 12.85 20.53
N ARG A 205 5.93 12.57 19.28
CA ARG A 205 6.49 11.50 18.44
C ARG A 205 7.53 12.07 17.48
N GLU A 206 8.66 11.41 17.39
CA GLU A 206 9.72 11.79 16.46
C GLU A 206 9.34 11.50 15.00
N ARG A 207 9.53 12.49 14.09
CA ARG A 207 9.29 12.30 12.65
C ARG A 207 10.13 11.15 12.06
N GLY A 208 11.37 11.01 12.50
CA GLY A 208 12.29 9.95 12.04
C GLY A 208 11.87 8.53 12.43
N ALA A 209 10.93 8.38 13.39
CA ALA A 209 10.34 7.09 13.77
C ALA A 209 9.04 6.77 12.98
N PHE A 210 8.66 7.63 12.03
CA PHE A 210 7.45 7.47 11.21
C PHE A 210 7.82 7.41 9.72
N THR A 211 7.46 6.33 9.04
CA THR A 211 7.83 6.11 7.63
C THR A 211 6.74 6.61 6.69
N VAL A 212 7.09 7.46 5.73
CA VAL A 212 6.23 7.90 4.62
C VAL A 212 6.58 7.07 3.39
N ALA A 213 5.67 6.18 3.00
CA ALA A 213 5.91 5.16 1.97
C ALA A 213 4.84 5.21 0.86
N PRO A 214 4.89 6.21 -0.06
CA PRO A 214 3.92 6.32 -1.13
C PRO A 214 4.05 5.15 -2.12
N LEU A 215 2.90 4.55 -2.47
CA LEU A 215 2.81 3.59 -3.57
C LEU A 215 2.61 4.38 -4.87
N LEU A 216 3.53 4.21 -5.80
CA LEU A 216 3.59 4.98 -7.03
C LEU A 216 3.48 4.02 -8.23
N PRO A 217 2.47 4.16 -9.10
CA PRO A 217 2.44 3.45 -10.37
C PRO A 217 3.64 3.87 -11.22
N VAL A 218 4.55 2.93 -11.50
CA VAL A 218 5.78 3.23 -12.24
C VAL A 218 6.00 2.20 -13.33
N LEU A 219 6.35 2.66 -14.54
CA LEU A 219 6.82 1.81 -15.64
C LEU A 219 8.03 2.43 -16.33
N VAL A 220 9.14 1.71 -16.31
CA VAL A 220 10.30 2.02 -17.16
C VAL A 220 10.10 1.34 -18.50
N THR A 221 10.16 2.12 -19.58
CA THR A 221 9.82 1.64 -20.93
C THR A 221 10.59 2.37 -22.01
N ASP A 222 10.75 1.73 -23.17
CA ASP A 222 11.16 2.32 -24.43
C ASP A 222 9.95 2.60 -25.35
N ASP A 223 8.74 2.08 -25.01
CA ASP A 223 7.48 2.34 -25.68
C ASP A 223 6.54 3.14 -24.76
N ASP A 224 6.72 4.45 -24.77
CA ASP A 224 5.97 5.37 -23.92
C ASP A 224 4.47 5.32 -24.21
N ALA A 225 4.04 5.15 -25.44
CA ALA A 225 2.64 5.15 -25.81
C ALA A 225 1.88 3.94 -25.24
N ALA A 226 2.46 2.74 -25.37
CA ALA A 226 1.88 1.52 -24.81
C ALA A 226 1.83 1.56 -23.29
N ALA A 227 2.90 2.01 -22.64
CA ALA A 227 2.98 2.13 -21.18
C ALA A 227 1.99 3.16 -20.63
N ARG A 228 1.88 4.34 -21.26
CA ARG A 228 0.84 5.34 -20.91
C ARG A 228 -0.57 4.78 -21.03
N ALA A 229 -0.86 3.98 -22.07
CA ALA A 229 -2.16 3.34 -22.22
C ALA A 229 -2.45 2.35 -21.06
N VAL A 230 -1.48 1.58 -20.63
CA VAL A 230 -1.61 0.69 -19.44
C VAL A 230 -1.91 1.50 -18.18
N LEU A 231 -1.13 2.55 -17.93
CA LEU A 231 -1.30 3.40 -16.74
C LEU A 231 -2.63 4.16 -16.75
N ARG A 232 -3.10 4.65 -17.91
CA ARG A 232 -4.44 5.27 -18.01
C ARG A 232 -5.56 4.28 -17.66
N ARG A 233 -5.49 3.04 -18.13
CA ARG A 233 -6.46 2.00 -17.73
C ARG A 233 -6.41 1.73 -16.23
N HIS A 234 -5.21 1.67 -15.67
CA HIS A 234 -5.00 1.48 -14.24
C HIS A 234 -5.61 2.63 -13.40
N LEU A 235 -5.32 3.89 -13.75
CA LEU A 235 -5.89 5.05 -13.05
C LEU A 235 -7.42 5.11 -13.20
N ALA A 236 -7.95 4.88 -14.41
CA ALA A 236 -9.38 4.84 -14.64
C ALA A 236 -10.10 3.76 -13.84
N PHE A 237 -9.47 2.57 -13.67
CA PHE A 237 -9.99 1.51 -12.82
C PHE A 237 -10.09 1.95 -11.36
N TYR A 238 -9.07 2.59 -10.80
CA TYR A 238 -9.11 3.05 -9.41
C TYR A 238 -10.12 4.19 -9.21
N ILE A 239 -10.14 5.18 -10.10
CA ILE A 239 -11.04 6.34 -10.00
C ILE A 239 -12.50 5.94 -10.19
N GLY A 240 -12.78 5.10 -11.20
CA GLY A 240 -14.14 4.70 -11.55
C GLY A 240 -14.64 3.44 -10.82
N GLY A 241 -13.75 2.47 -10.57
CA GLY A 241 -14.11 1.11 -10.15
C GLY A 241 -13.90 0.78 -8.70
N MET A 242 -12.91 1.37 -8.02
CA MET A 242 -12.52 1.01 -6.65
C MET A 242 -13.26 1.79 -5.55
N GLY A 243 -14.26 2.59 -5.93
CA GLY A 243 -15.12 3.31 -5.01
C GLY A 243 -14.71 4.77 -4.80
N ARG A 244 -15.41 5.44 -3.86
CA ARG A 244 -15.37 6.90 -3.76
C ARG A 244 -14.03 7.48 -3.30
N PHE A 245 -13.24 6.76 -2.50
CA PHE A 245 -12.05 7.33 -1.85
C PHE A 245 -11.00 7.81 -2.85
N TYR A 246 -10.70 7.04 -3.88
CA TYR A 246 -9.75 7.44 -4.92
C TYR A 246 -10.26 8.63 -5.74
N ARG A 247 -11.54 8.59 -6.13
CA ARG A 247 -12.19 9.70 -6.83
C ARG A 247 -12.17 10.99 -6.03
N GLU A 248 -12.56 10.94 -4.75
CA GLU A 248 -12.54 12.09 -3.85
C GLU A 248 -11.11 12.62 -3.62
N THR A 249 -10.12 11.73 -3.60
CA THR A 249 -8.72 12.13 -3.50
C THR A 249 -8.28 12.87 -4.75
N VAL A 250 -8.50 12.30 -5.93
CA VAL A 250 -8.16 12.91 -7.22
C VAL A 250 -8.88 14.26 -7.40
N ALA A 251 -10.16 14.35 -6.99
CA ALA A 251 -10.93 15.59 -7.02
C ALA A 251 -10.32 16.68 -6.13
N ARG A 252 -9.87 16.34 -4.91
CA ARG A 252 -9.19 17.30 -4.01
C ARG A 252 -7.85 17.80 -4.55
N HIS A 253 -7.26 17.05 -5.45
CA HIS A 253 -5.98 17.40 -6.10
C HIS A 253 -6.18 18.17 -7.42
N GLY A 254 -7.35 18.74 -7.65
CA GLY A 254 -7.63 19.64 -8.78
C GLY A 254 -8.25 18.98 -10.00
N PHE A 255 -8.52 17.66 -9.97
CA PHE A 255 -9.05 16.90 -11.11
C PHE A 255 -10.52 16.48 -10.91
N ALA A 256 -11.35 17.32 -10.31
CA ALA A 256 -12.73 16.99 -9.97
C ALA A 256 -13.59 16.62 -11.20
N ASP A 257 -13.53 17.43 -12.24
CA ASP A 257 -14.31 17.21 -13.47
C ASP A 257 -13.86 15.94 -14.22
N THR A 258 -12.54 15.75 -14.31
CA THR A 258 -11.95 14.54 -14.91
C THR A 258 -12.33 13.28 -14.14
N ALA A 259 -12.29 13.32 -12.82
CA ALA A 259 -12.65 12.19 -11.97
C ALA A 259 -14.15 11.84 -12.10
N GLU A 260 -15.03 12.84 -12.24
CA GLU A 260 -16.45 12.61 -12.43
C GLU A 260 -16.76 12.07 -13.84
N GLU A 261 -16.10 12.56 -14.88
CA GLU A 261 -16.23 12.00 -16.24
C GLU A 261 -15.77 10.54 -16.30
N ILE A 262 -14.61 10.22 -15.71
CA ILE A 262 -14.12 8.84 -15.61
C ILE A 262 -15.16 7.95 -14.91
N ARG A 263 -15.74 8.42 -13.80
CA ARG A 263 -16.78 7.69 -13.07
C ARG A 263 -18.00 7.44 -13.97
N ARG A 264 -18.52 8.47 -14.63
CA ARG A 264 -19.68 8.40 -15.51
C ARG A 264 -19.49 7.36 -16.62
N LEU A 265 -18.33 7.39 -17.29
CA LEU A 265 -17.97 6.43 -18.33
C LEU A 265 -17.79 5.01 -17.76
N TRP A 266 -17.22 4.92 -16.57
CA TRP A 266 -17.07 3.65 -15.88
C TRP A 266 -18.40 3.00 -15.53
N ASP A 267 -19.36 3.76 -15.02
CA ASP A 267 -20.71 3.28 -14.69
C ASP A 267 -21.48 2.87 -15.95
N ALA A 268 -21.25 3.57 -17.07
CA ALA A 268 -21.78 3.21 -18.41
C ALA A 268 -21.08 1.98 -19.03
N ARG A 269 -20.08 1.37 -18.35
CA ARG A 269 -19.25 0.25 -18.84
C ARG A 269 -18.37 0.58 -20.06
N GLU A 270 -18.14 1.86 -20.34
CA GLU A 270 -17.31 2.37 -21.43
C GLU A 270 -15.83 2.46 -21.00
N ARG A 271 -15.19 1.29 -20.74
CA ARG A 271 -13.86 1.19 -20.12
C ARG A 271 -12.76 1.90 -20.90
N ASP A 272 -12.76 1.75 -22.22
CA ASP A 272 -11.75 2.38 -23.08
C ASP A 272 -11.91 3.90 -23.11
N ARG A 273 -13.13 4.40 -23.14
CA ARG A 273 -13.42 5.83 -23.03
C ARG A 273 -13.05 6.38 -21.64
N ALA A 274 -13.32 5.62 -20.57
CA ALA A 274 -12.90 5.99 -19.23
C ALA A 274 -11.37 6.11 -19.13
N ALA A 275 -10.62 5.19 -19.75
CA ALA A 275 -9.17 5.27 -19.83
C ALA A 275 -8.69 6.46 -20.67
N ALA A 276 -9.35 6.74 -21.80
CA ALA A 276 -9.05 7.90 -22.65
C ALA A 276 -9.36 9.25 -21.98
N ALA A 277 -10.27 9.27 -20.99
CA ALA A 277 -10.59 10.47 -20.20
C ALA A 277 -9.50 10.81 -19.16
N VAL A 278 -8.54 9.90 -18.89
CA VAL A 278 -7.38 10.21 -18.08
C VAL A 278 -6.46 11.14 -18.87
N THR A 279 -6.42 12.42 -18.52
CA THR A 279 -5.59 13.42 -19.19
C THR A 279 -4.10 13.19 -18.93
N ASP A 280 -3.22 13.81 -19.73
CA ASP A 280 -1.77 13.71 -19.50
C ASP A 280 -1.38 14.33 -18.16
N GLU A 281 -2.00 15.45 -17.78
CA GLU A 281 -1.74 16.11 -16.49
C GLU A 281 -2.12 15.20 -15.30
N LEU A 282 -3.25 14.50 -15.39
CA LEU A 282 -3.66 13.56 -14.34
C LEU A 282 -2.74 12.34 -14.31
N LEU A 283 -2.33 11.83 -15.47
CA LEU A 283 -1.38 10.73 -15.56
C LEU A 283 -0.04 11.10 -14.90
N GLU A 284 0.53 12.25 -15.26
CA GLU A 284 1.81 12.73 -14.74
C GLU A 284 1.77 13.10 -13.25
N ALA A 285 0.59 13.48 -12.74
CA ALA A 285 0.42 13.74 -11.32
C ALA A 285 0.49 12.47 -10.47
N PHE A 286 -0.01 11.32 -10.97
CA PHE A 286 -0.22 10.12 -10.16
C PHE A 286 0.47 8.86 -10.68
N ALA A 287 1.21 8.94 -11.78
CA ALA A 287 2.01 7.85 -12.31
C ALA A 287 3.36 8.35 -12.84
N ILE A 288 4.29 7.44 -12.98
CA ILE A 288 5.64 7.71 -13.50
C ILE A 288 5.88 6.77 -14.69
N VAL A 289 6.19 7.32 -15.86
CA VAL A 289 6.44 6.54 -17.07
C VAL A 289 7.50 7.21 -17.91
N GLY A 290 8.39 6.43 -18.50
CA GLY A 290 9.47 6.91 -19.35
C GLY A 290 10.72 6.05 -19.25
N ASP A 291 11.84 6.60 -19.67
CA ASP A 291 13.14 5.93 -19.50
C ASP A 291 13.58 5.87 -18.03
N ALA A 292 14.61 5.10 -17.76
CA ALA A 292 15.12 4.89 -16.39
C ALA A 292 15.60 6.19 -15.74
N ALA A 293 16.20 7.13 -16.50
CA ALA A 293 16.69 8.39 -15.96
C ALA A 293 15.54 9.29 -15.52
N HIS A 294 14.51 9.40 -16.35
CA HIS A 294 13.29 10.13 -16.02
C HIS A 294 12.59 9.53 -14.79
N CYS A 295 12.40 8.22 -14.77
CA CYS A 295 11.71 7.57 -13.64
C CYS A 295 12.48 7.74 -12.31
N ARG A 296 13.82 7.68 -12.32
CA ARG A 296 14.64 7.96 -11.12
C ARG A 296 14.49 9.41 -10.67
N ALA A 297 14.58 10.38 -11.60
CA ALA A 297 14.39 11.79 -11.28
C ALA A 297 13.02 12.06 -10.64
N ARG A 298 11.97 11.45 -11.18
CA ARG A 298 10.62 11.56 -10.59
C ARG A 298 10.52 10.94 -9.20
N LEU A 299 11.19 9.82 -8.93
CA LEU A 299 11.27 9.24 -7.58
C LEU A 299 12.03 10.17 -6.62
N ASP A 300 13.05 10.89 -7.09
CA ASP A 300 13.76 11.89 -6.29
C ASP A 300 12.89 13.10 -5.95
N ASP A 301 11.96 13.51 -6.83
CA ASP A 301 10.95 14.54 -6.51
C ASP A 301 10.07 14.10 -5.32
N TYR A 302 9.67 12.82 -5.26
CA TYR A 302 8.91 12.29 -4.11
C TYR A 302 9.75 12.24 -2.83
N ARG A 303 11.04 11.91 -2.92
CA ARG A 303 11.96 11.97 -1.77
C ARG A 303 12.13 13.40 -1.27
N ALA A 304 12.30 14.37 -2.18
CA ALA A 304 12.34 15.80 -1.84
C ALA A 304 11.03 16.31 -1.25
N ALA A 305 9.91 15.66 -1.56
CA ALA A 305 8.61 15.93 -0.95
C ALA A 305 8.39 15.26 0.41
N GLY A 306 9.35 14.46 0.89
CA GLY A 306 9.33 13.82 2.20
C GLY A 306 8.99 12.33 2.21
N ALA A 307 9.02 11.64 1.06
CA ALA A 307 8.92 10.19 1.02
C ALA A 307 10.19 9.53 1.57
N ASP A 308 10.05 8.74 2.62
CA ASP A 308 11.16 7.96 3.20
C ASP A 308 11.41 6.66 2.44
N LEU A 309 10.34 6.05 1.93
CA LEU A 309 10.35 4.76 1.22
C LEU A 309 9.39 4.80 0.02
N PRO A 310 9.73 5.47 -1.10
CA PRO A 310 8.93 5.35 -2.32
C PRO A 310 8.76 3.90 -2.73
N ILE A 311 7.52 3.45 -2.98
CA ILE A 311 7.21 2.09 -3.35
C ILE A 311 6.79 2.06 -4.81
N VAL A 312 7.56 1.39 -5.66
CA VAL A 312 7.23 1.13 -7.06
C VAL A 312 6.03 0.17 -7.10
N ALA A 313 4.89 0.65 -7.55
CA ALA A 313 3.70 -0.16 -7.72
C ALA A 313 3.54 -0.56 -9.19
N LEU A 314 3.64 -1.86 -9.45
CA LEU A 314 3.54 -2.40 -10.79
C LEU A 314 2.07 -2.72 -11.11
N PRO A 315 1.49 -2.15 -12.19
CA PRO A 315 0.16 -2.51 -12.66
C PRO A 315 0.07 -4.01 -13.05
N GLY A 316 -1.13 -4.60 -12.91
CA GLY A 316 -1.32 -6.04 -13.16
C GLY A 316 -1.15 -6.47 -14.62
N ASP A 317 -1.50 -5.61 -15.57
CA ASP A 317 -1.55 -5.93 -17.00
C ASP A 317 -0.23 -5.59 -17.75
N VAL A 318 0.89 -5.53 -17.03
CA VAL A 318 2.20 -5.20 -17.61
C VAL A 318 2.91 -6.48 -18.09
N PRO A 319 3.49 -6.50 -19.30
CA PRO A 319 4.32 -7.60 -19.75
C PRO A 319 5.47 -7.90 -18.78
N LEU A 320 5.81 -9.18 -18.60
CA LEU A 320 6.85 -9.58 -17.64
C LEU A 320 8.21 -8.91 -17.94
N ALA A 321 8.55 -8.76 -19.21
CA ALA A 321 9.78 -8.08 -19.64
C ALA A 321 9.85 -6.62 -19.14
N ASP A 322 8.73 -5.89 -19.17
CA ASP A 322 8.67 -4.49 -18.69
C ASP A 322 8.68 -4.43 -17.15
N VAL A 323 8.08 -5.41 -16.50
CA VAL A 323 8.19 -5.59 -15.04
C VAL A 323 9.65 -5.77 -14.65
N GLU A 324 10.35 -6.73 -15.26
CA GLU A 324 11.75 -7.02 -14.97
C GLU A 324 12.66 -5.83 -15.28
N ARG A 325 12.43 -5.17 -16.44
CA ARG A 325 13.14 -3.93 -16.82
C ARG A 325 12.97 -2.85 -15.73
N THR A 326 11.73 -2.61 -15.28
CA THR A 326 11.44 -1.60 -14.26
C THR A 326 12.16 -1.92 -12.95
N VAL A 327 12.11 -3.19 -12.50
CA VAL A 327 12.79 -3.62 -11.27
C VAL A 327 14.28 -3.38 -11.34
N ARG A 328 14.94 -3.85 -12.41
CA ARG A 328 16.39 -3.71 -12.58
C ARG A 328 16.83 -2.25 -12.78
N ALA A 329 16.01 -1.47 -13.48
CA ALA A 329 16.35 -0.08 -13.77
C ALA A 329 16.24 0.84 -12.54
N LEU A 330 15.34 0.55 -11.59
CA LEU A 330 15.07 1.42 -10.44
C LEU A 330 15.71 0.92 -9.15
N GLY A 331 16.12 -0.34 -9.09
CA GLY A 331 16.93 -0.87 -8.00
C GLY A 331 18.29 -0.18 -7.90
N GLY A 332 18.90 -0.24 -6.73
CA GLY A 332 20.29 0.17 -6.55
C GLY A 332 21.25 -0.86 -7.13
N ASP A 333 22.46 -0.45 -7.44
CA ASP A 333 23.56 -1.39 -7.64
C ASP A 333 23.79 -2.11 -6.30
N GLY A 334 23.52 -3.41 -6.25
CA GLY A 334 23.62 -4.27 -5.08
C GLY A 334 25.06 -4.42 -4.57
#